data_989499e9a3478ab30e2f0e62841aa13b
#
_entry.id   989499e9a3478ab30e2f0e62841aa13b
#
_cell.length_a   1.000
_cell.length_b   1.000
_cell.length_c   1.000
_cell.angle_alpha   90.00
_cell.angle_beta   90.00
_cell.angle_gamma   90.00
#
_symmetry.space_group_name_H-M   'P 1'
#
loop_
_entity.id
_entity.type
_entity.pdbx_description
1 polymer ?
#
loop_
_entity_poly.entity_id
_entity_poly.type
_entity_poly.pdbx_seq_one_letter_code
_entity_poly.pdbx_strand_id
1 'polypeptide(L)'
;EIVLVVFFGMEYFIRLWSAGCRSKYVGVWGRLRFARKPISIIDLIVVVASVIVLSVGSKGQVFATSAVRGIRFLQILRMLHVDRQGGTWRLLGSVVYIHRQELITTLYIGFLSLIFSSYFVYLAETYAISGGSTEFRNYADALWWGVVTVTTIGYGDKVPQTWIGKTIASCFSVFAISFFALPAGILGSGFALKVQQKQRQKHFNRQIPAAAGLIQ
;
A
#
# COMPACT_ATOMS: atom_id res chain seq x y z
N GLU A 1 -10.53 -25.39 -7.08
CA GLU A 1 -9.24 -25.04 -6.46
C GLU A 1 -8.06 -25.78 -7.10
N ILE A 2 -8.15 -27.08 -7.32
CA ILE A 2 -7.09 -27.88 -7.98
C ILE A 2 -6.73 -27.27 -9.35
N VAL A 3 -7.72 -26.91 -10.16
CA VAL A 3 -7.50 -26.30 -11.49
C VAL A 3 -6.70 -25.01 -11.39
N LEU A 4 -6.98 -24.17 -10.40
CA LEU A 4 -6.24 -22.92 -10.19
C LEU A 4 -4.78 -23.17 -9.77
N VAL A 5 -4.55 -24.14 -8.90
CA VAL A 5 -3.20 -24.49 -8.45
C VAL A 5 -2.37 -25.06 -9.60
N VAL A 6 -2.96 -25.94 -10.42
CA VAL A 6 -2.31 -26.47 -11.62
C VAL A 6 -2.01 -25.36 -12.62
N PHE A 7 -2.96 -24.49 -12.88
CA PHE A 7 -2.77 -23.36 -13.79
C PHE A 7 -1.63 -22.43 -13.34
N PHE A 8 -1.60 -22.06 -12.06
CA PHE A 8 -0.55 -21.21 -11.51
C PHE A 8 0.80 -21.90 -11.42
N GLY A 9 0.82 -23.20 -11.14
CA GLY A 9 2.04 -24.01 -11.19
C GLY A 9 2.64 -24.04 -12.60
N MET A 10 1.81 -24.29 -13.60
CA MET A 10 2.24 -24.27 -15.01
C MET A 10 2.73 -22.88 -15.43
N GLU A 11 2.02 -21.82 -15.05
CA GLU A 11 2.44 -20.45 -15.36
C GLU A 11 3.81 -20.14 -14.76
N TYR A 12 4.07 -20.51 -13.49
CA TYR A 12 5.37 -20.32 -12.86
C TYR A 12 6.47 -21.12 -13.57
N PHE A 13 6.18 -22.35 -13.95
CA PHE A 13 7.14 -23.21 -14.66
C PHE A 13 7.49 -22.65 -16.05
N ILE A 14 6.51 -22.24 -16.84
CA ILE A 14 6.70 -21.61 -18.14
C ILE A 14 7.52 -20.33 -18.01
N ARG A 15 7.29 -19.54 -16.97
CA ARG A 15 8.05 -18.32 -16.69
C ARG A 15 9.51 -18.61 -16.37
N LEU A 16 9.77 -19.63 -15.55
CA LEU A 16 11.12 -20.04 -15.20
C LEU A 16 11.87 -20.57 -16.44
N TRP A 17 11.16 -21.30 -17.28
CA TRP A 17 11.68 -21.80 -18.56
C TRP A 17 12.02 -20.65 -19.50
N SER A 18 11.08 -19.76 -19.73
CA SER A 18 11.21 -18.58 -20.61
C SER A 18 12.29 -17.58 -20.12
N ALA A 19 12.56 -17.53 -18.82
CA ALA A 19 13.62 -16.67 -18.28
C ALA A 19 15.00 -17.04 -18.84
N GLY A 20 15.23 -18.31 -19.17
CA GLY A 20 16.48 -18.78 -19.78
C GLY A 20 16.76 -18.22 -21.19
N CYS A 21 15.75 -17.71 -21.88
CA CYS A 21 15.91 -17.11 -23.22
C CYS A 21 16.53 -15.71 -23.18
N ARG A 22 16.59 -15.07 -22.01
CA ARG A 22 17.24 -13.75 -21.85
C ARG A 22 18.75 -13.92 -21.63
N SER A 23 19.56 -13.19 -22.38
CA SER A 23 21.03 -13.21 -22.30
C SER A 23 21.59 -13.04 -20.87
N LYS A 24 20.84 -12.34 -19.99
CA LYS A 24 21.20 -12.11 -18.58
C LYS A 24 20.99 -13.33 -17.66
N TYR A 25 20.21 -14.33 -18.09
CA TYR A 25 19.77 -15.48 -17.28
C TYR A 25 20.02 -16.83 -17.98
N VAL A 26 21.03 -16.89 -18.83
CA VAL A 26 21.44 -18.10 -19.53
C VAL A 26 21.98 -19.12 -18.55
N GLY A 27 21.58 -20.40 -18.71
CA GLY A 27 22.01 -21.50 -17.89
C GLY A 27 21.24 -21.67 -16.58
N VAL A 28 21.58 -22.75 -15.84
CA VAL A 28 20.93 -23.13 -14.57
C VAL A 28 21.13 -22.06 -13.49
N TRP A 29 22.31 -21.53 -13.37
CA TRP A 29 22.63 -20.44 -12.42
C TRP A 29 21.87 -19.14 -12.72
N GLY A 30 21.64 -18.82 -14.00
CA GLY A 30 20.83 -17.69 -14.41
C GLY A 30 19.36 -17.85 -13.99
N ARG A 31 18.80 -19.04 -14.14
CA ARG A 31 17.42 -19.36 -13.71
C ARG A 31 17.27 -19.28 -12.19
N LEU A 32 18.27 -19.74 -11.43
CA LEU A 32 18.28 -19.63 -9.98
C LEU A 32 18.35 -18.15 -9.52
N ARG A 33 19.12 -17.31 -10.23
CA ARG A 33 19.15 -15.86 -9.99
C ARG A 33 17.82 -15.19 -10.33
N PHE A 34 17.08 -15.68 -11.32
CA PHE A 34 15.74 -15.22 -11.62
C PHE A 34 14.74 -15.64 -10.52
N ALA A 35 14.82 -16.87 -10.03
CA ALA A 35 13.97 -17.40 -8.95
C ALA A 35 14.18 -16.63 -7.62
N ARG A 36 15.38 -16.08 -7.38
CA ARG A 36 15.66 -15.24 -6.20
C ARG A 36 15.10 -13.80 -6.29
N LYS A 37 14.48 -13.39 -7.37
CA LYS A 37 13.80 -12.10 -7.42
C LYS A 37 12.59 -12.10 -6.49
N PRO A 38 12.31 -10.98 -5.76
CA PRO A 38 11.22 -10.92 -4.79
C PRO A 38 9.86 -11.33 -5.40
N ILE A 39 9.64 -10.93 -6.65
CA ILE A 39 8.45 -11.29 -7.42
C ILE A 39 8.33 -12.81 -7.65
N SER A 40 9.43 -13.45 -8.04
CA SER A 40 9.45 -14.90 -8.31
C SER A 40 9.37 -15.71 -7.01
N ILE A 41 9.89 -15.17 -5.91
CA ILE A 41 9.77 -15.77 -4.57
C ILE A 41 8.32 -15.78 -4.12
N ILE A 42 7.58 -14.69 -4.31
CA ILE A 42 6.15 -14.61 -3.96
C ILE A 42 5.35 -15.64 -4.77
N ASP A 43 5.59 -15.72 -6.10
CA ASP A 43 4.95 -16.72 -6.96
C ASP A 43 5.24 -18.16 -6.47
N LEU A 44 6.48 -18.43 -6.09
CA LEU A 44 6.90 -19.74 -5.56
C LEU A 44 6.21 -20.05 -4.22
N ILE A 45 6.20 -19.10 -3.29
CA ILE A 45 5.55 -19.28 -1.98
C ILE A 45 4.05 -19.58 -2.17
N VAL A 46 3.38 -18.89 -3.07
CA VAL A 46 1.95 -19.11 -3.36
C VAL A 46 1.72 -20.53 -3.88
N VAL A 47 2.54 -21.00 -4.84
CA VAL A 47 2.42 -22.34 -5.40
C VAL A 47 2.70 -23.40 -4.34
N VAL A 48 3.79 -23.28 -3.58
CA VAL A 48 4.16 -24.24 -2.52
C VAL A 48 3.10 -24.28 -1.42
N ALA A 49 2.62 -23.12 -0.94
CA ALA A 49 1.57 -23.07 0.06
C ALA A 49 0.27 -23.72 -0.44
N SER A 50 -0.08 -23.50 -1.70
CA SER A 50 -1.27 -24.10 -2.32
C SER A 50 -1.17 -25.63 -2.41
N VAL A 51 0.00 -26.17 -2.76
CA VAL A 51 0.27 -27.60 -2.81
C VAL A 51 0.21 -28.23 -1.41
N ILE A 52 0.84 -27.58 -0.41
CA ILE A 52 0.82 -28.06 0.99
C ILE A 52 -0.63 -28.16 1.49
N VAL A 53 -1.47 -27.16 1.24
CA VAL A 53 -2.86 -27.18 1.71
C VAL A 53 -3.70 -28.21 1.00
N LEU A 54 -3.47 -28.47 -0.29
CA LEU A 54 -4.12 -29.57 -0.99
C LEU A 54 -3.71 -30.91 -0.41
N SER A 55 -2.44 -31.06 0.00
CA SER A 55 -1.93 -32.33 0.58
C SER A 55 -2.42 -32.56 2.01
N VAL A 56 -2.52 -31.52 2.82
CA VAL A 56 -2.95 -31.59 4.24
C VAL A 56 -4.47 -31.54 4.37
N GLY A 57 -5.16 -30.89 3.46
CA GLY A 57 -6.62 -30.74 3.47
C GLY A 57 -7.40 -32.05 3.39
N SER A 58 -6.74 -33.14 3.02
CA SER A 58 -7.34 -34.52 3.04
C SER A 58 -7.41 -35.15 4.44
N LYS A 59 -6.74 -34.58 5.47
CA LYS A 59 -6.61 -35.19 6.79
C LYS A 59 -7.19 -34.37 7.99
N GLY A 60 -7.70 -33.15 7.80
CA GLY A 60 -8.24 -32.36 8.90
C GLY A 60 -9.08 -31.17 8.46
N GLN A 61 -10.40 -31.23 8.61
CA GLN A 61 -11.37 -30.28 8.07
C GLN A 61 -11.22 -28.83 8.60
N VAL A 62 -10.84 -28.62 9.83
CA VAL A 62 -10.81 -27.27 10.45
C VAL A 62 -9.55 -26.48 10.06
N PHE A 63 -8.41 -27.16 10.04
CA PHE A 63 -7.13 -26.53 9.66
C PHE A 63 -7.06 -26.19 8.17
N ALA A 64 -7.64 -27.06 7.33
CA ALA A 64 -7.73 -26.87 5.89
C ALA A 64 -8.52 -25.59 5.53
N THR A 65 -9.62 -25.29 6.21
CA THR A 65 -10.46 -24.12 5.92
C THR A 65 -9.75 -22.81 6.23
N SER A 66 -9.01 -22.72 7.33
CA SER A 66 -8.23 -21.53 7.69
C SER A 66 -7.05 -21.32 6.75
N ALA A 67 -6.37 -22.38 6.38
CA ALA A 67 -5.25 -22.32 5.45
C ALA A 67 -5.68 -21.92 4.02
N VAL A 68 -6.85 -22.38 3.55
CA VAL A 68 -7.45 -21.95 2.27
C VAL A 68 -7.76 -20.46 2.25
N ARG A 69 -8.22 -19.89 3.36
CA ARG A 69 -8.40 -18.41 3.48
C ARG A 69 -7.08 -17.66 3.36
N GLY A 70 -6.00 -18.15 4.00
CA GLY A 70 -4.66 -17.58 3.89
C GLY A 70 -4.10 -17.60 2.47
N ILE A 71 -4.32 -18.69 1.72
CA ILE A 71 -3.89 -18.80 0.32
C ILE A 71 -4.65 -17.83 -0.58
N ARG A 72 -5.94 -17.63 -0.38
CA ARG A 72 -6.71 -16.63 -1.14
C ARG A 72 -6.14 -15.23 -0.94
N PHE A 73 -5.72 -14.90 0.29
CA PHE A 73 -5.03 -13.63 0.55
C PHE A 73 -3.71 -13.51 -0.22
N LEU A 74 -2.89 -14.56 -0.24
CA LEU A 74 -1.66 -14.58 -1.05
C LEU A 74 -1.94 -14.48 -2.55
N GLN A 75 -3.04 -15.06 -3.04
CA GLN A 75 -3.48 -14.89 -4.43
C GLN A 75 -3.86 -13.46 -4.77
N ILE A 76 -4.43 -12.69 -3.80
CA ILE A 76 -4.71 -11.26 -3.97
C ILE A 76 -3.41 -10.46 -4.09
N LEU A 77 -2.38 -10.79 -3.31
CA LEU A 77 -1.05 -10.17 -3.44
C LEU A 77 -0.44 -10.35 -4.83
N ARG A 78 -0.83 -11.42 -5.54
CA ARG A 78 -0.43 -11.65 -6.92
C ARG A 78 -0.99 -10.59 -7.89
N MET A 79 -2.15 -9.98 -7.59
CA MET A 79 -2.69 -8.87 -8.40
C MET A 79 -1.76 -7.64 -8.40
N LEU A 80 -0.91 -7.47 -7.39
CA LEU A 80 0.15 -6.45 -7.39
C LEU A 80 1.17 -6.66 -8.51
N HIS A 81 1.20 -7.84 -9.12
CA HIS A 81 2.04 -8.16 -10.28
C HIS A 81 1.52 -7.64 -11.62
N VAL A 82 0.30 -7.12 -11.70
CA VAL A 82 -0.28 -6.61 -12.96
C VAL A 82 0.56 -5.48 -13.55
N ASP A 83 1.21 -4.66 -12.70
CA ASP A 83 2.21 -3.66 -13.14
C ASP A 83 3.62 -4.26 -13.32
N ARG A 84 3.70 -5.42 -13.98
CA ARG A 84 4.95 -6.19 -14.15
C ARG A 84 6.00 -5.50 -15.01
N GLN A 85 5.60 -4.57 -15.85
CA GLN A 85 6.52 -3.72 -16.61
C GLN A 85 7.19 -2.66 -15.74
N GLY A 86 6.82 -2.60 -14.44
CA GLY A 86 7.58 -1.95 -13.38
C GLY A 86 7.72 -0.43 -13.52
N GLY A 87 6.93 0.16 -14.42
CA GLY A 87 7.02 1.58 -14.69
C GLY A 87 6.45 2.42 -13.55
N THR A 88 5.27 2.05 -13.06
CA THR A 88 4.49 2.87 -12.13
C THR A 88 5.01 2.77 -10.72
N TRP A 89 5.24 1.54 -10.22
CA TRP A 89 5.78 1.32 -8.88
C TRP A 89 7.19 1.90 -8.70
N ARG A 90 8.05 1.73 -9.72
CA ARG A 90 9.40 2.32 -9.70
C ARG A 90 9.35 3.84 -9.74
N LEU A 91 8.40 4.40 -10.48
CA LEU A 91 8.19 5.83 -10.57
C LEU A 91 7.71 6.38 -9.21
N LEU A 92 6.68 5.76 -8.62
CA LEU A 92 6.16 6.11 -7.29
C LEU A 92 7.26 6.01 -6.22
N GLY A 93 8.00 4.89 -6.18
CA GLY A 93 9.12 4.71 -5.26
C GLY A 93 10.20 5.77 -5.41
N SER A 94 10.49 6.22 -6.63
CA SER A 94 11.46 7.29 -6.87
C SER A 94 10.96 8.66 -6.36
N VAL A 95 9.67 8.94 -6.44
CA VAL A 95 9.06 10.17 -5.91
C VAL A 95 9.10 10.16 -4.38
N VAL A 96 8.70 9.06 -3.76
CA VAL A 96 8.76 8.88 -2.29
C VAL A 96 10.20 9.04 -1.79
N TYR A 97 11.19 8.48 -2.50
CA TYR A 97 12.58 8.58 -2.09
C TYR A 97 13.12 10.02 -2.18
N ILE A 98 12.74 10.77 -3.23
CA ILE A 98 13.16 12.17 -3.40
C ILE A 98 12.55 13.06 -2.31
N HIS A 99 11.26 12.91 -2.02
CA HIS A 99 10.50 13.73 -1.06
C HIS A 99 10.39 13.09 0.33
N ARG A 100 11.26 12.13 0.66
CA ARG A 100 11.16 11.37 1.92
C ARG A 100 11.20 12.25 3.17
N GLN A 101 12.01 13.30 3.18
CA GLN A 101 12.14 14.19 4.34
C GLN A 101 10.85 14.97 4.58
N GLU A 102 10.31 15.59 3.53
CA GLU A 102 9.05 16.33 3.61
C GLU A 102 7.89 15.40 4.01
N LEU A 103 7.84 14.20 3.45
CA LEU A 103 6.82 13.20 3.78
C LEU A 103 6.91 12.73 5.23
N ILE A 104 8.11 12.41 5.72
CA ILE A 104 8.31 11.99 7.11
C ILE A 104 7.96 13.13 8.06
N THR A 105 8.41 14.34 7.78
CA THR A 105 8.15 15.51 8.64
C THR A 105 6.66 15.83 8.73
N THR A 106 5.96 15.86 7.59
CA THR A 106 4.52 16.15 7.57
C THR A 106 3.70 15.05 8.25
N LEU A 107 4.04 13.78 8.04
CA LEU A 107 3.39 12.66 8.74
C LEU A 107 3.67 12.70 10.24
N TYR A 108 4.89 13.02 10.65
CA TYR A 108 5.26 13.13 12.06
C TYR A 108 4.47 14.23 12.77
N ILE A 109 4.42 15.43 12.16
CA ILE A 109 3.65 16.56 12.71
C ILE A 109 2.16 16.22 12.76
N GLY A 110 1.62 15.61 11.69
CA GLY A 110 0.23 15.18 11.64
C GLY A 110 -0.09 14.13 12.72
N PHE A 111 0.78 13.15 12.93
CA PHE A 111 0.61 12.13 13.95
C PHE A 111 0.68 12.72 15.38
N LEU A 112 1.61 13.64 15.61
CA LEU A 112 1.72 14.33 16.89
C LEU A 112 0.46 15.17 17.17
N SER A 113 -0.01 15.91 16.18
CA SER A 113 -1.26 16.68 16.25
C SER A 113 -2.47 15.77 16.54
N LEU A 114 -2.54 14.60 15.93
CA LEU A 114 -3.57 13.58 16.18
C LEU A 114 -3.59 13.13 17.65
N ILE A 115 -2.41 12.80 18.19
CA ILE A 115 -2.29 12.37 19.59
C ILE A 115 -2.78 13.47 20.54
N PHE A 116 -2.29 14.69 20.36
CA PHE A 116 -2.65 15.82 21.24
C PHE A 116 -4.15 16.13 21.19
N SER A 117 -4.72 16.26 20.01
CA SER A 117 -6.13 16.64 19.88
C SER A 117 -7.08 15.54 20.33
N SER A 118 -6.76 14.27 20.07
CA SER A 118 -7.53 13.16 20.63
C SER A 118 -7.51 13.16 22.15
N TYR A 119 -6.39 13.53 22.75
CA TYR A 119 -6.28 13.66 24.19
C TYR A 119 -7.15 14.80 24.74
N PHE A 120 -7.14 15.98 24.09
CA PHE A 120 -7.98 17.10 24.50
C PHE A 120 -9.48 16.81 24.35
N VAL A 121 -9.88 16.14 23.27
CA VAL A 121 -11.27 15.71 23.09
C VAL A 121 -11.66 14.71 24.19
N TYR A 122 -10.80 13.73 24.47
CA TYR A 122 -11.03 12.77 25.55
C TYR A 122 -11.22 13.45 26.90
N LEU A 123 -10.34 14.41 27.25
CA LEU A 123 -10.46 15.19 28.47
C LEU A 123 -11.76 16.00 28.52
N ALA A 124 -12.08 16.72 27.45
CA ALA A 124 -13.29 17.55 27.39
C ALA A 124 -14.57 16.71 27.57
N GLU A 125 -14.63 15.52 26.95
CA GLU A 125 -15.77 14.63 27.08
C GLU A 125 -15.84 13.98 28.49
N THR A 126 -14.70 13.58 29.04
CA THR A 126 -14.65 12.94 30.37
C THR A 126 -15.00 13.92 31.50
N TYR A 127 -14.50 15.16 31.44
CA TYR A 127 -14.76 16.15 32.50
C TYR A 127 -16.13 16.83 32.38
N ALA A 128 -16.66 17.02 31.19
CA ALA A 128 -17.93 17.69 31.00
C ALA A 128 -19.14 16.79 31.35
N ILE A 129 -18.99 15.49 31.35
CA ILE A 129 -20.05 14.54 31.67
C ILE A 129 -19.71 13.85 33.01
N SER A 130 -19.73 14.62 34.08
CA SER A 130 -19.62 14.13 35.46
C SER A 130 -20.88 13.32 35.85
N GLY A 131 -21.03 12.08 35.36
CA GLY A 131 -22.14 11.18 35.74
C GLY A 131 -22.96 10.59 34.60
N GLY A 132 -22.68 10.89 33.33
CA GLY A 132 -23.31 10.28 32.17
C GLY A 132 -22.39 9.31 31.42
N SER A 133 -22.96 8.45 30.58
CA SER A 133 -22.20 7.57 29.71
C SER A 133 -21.56 8.37 28.58
N THR A 134 -20.26 8.59 28.64
CA THR A 134 -19.49 9.13 27.51
C THR A 134 -19.34 8.06 26.44
N GLU A 135 -19.41 8.44 25.16
CA GLU A 135 -19.08 7.52 24.07
C GLU A 135 -17.61 7.13 24.05
N PHE A 136 -16.75 7.98 24.64
CA PHE A 136 -15.31 7.74 24.79
C PHE A 136 -15.02 7.06 26.14
N ARG A 137 -15.05 5.73 26.16
CA ARG A 137 -14.72 4.96 27.37
C ARG A 137 -13.24 5.03 27.74
N ASN A 138 -12.39 5.04 26.74
CA ASN A 138 -10.94 5.04 26.85
C ASN A 138 -10.31 6.05 25.91
N TYR A 139 -9.08 6.44 26.18
CA TYR A 139 -8.29 7.26 25.27
C TYR A 139 -8.17 6.64 23.86
N ALA A 140 -8.15 5.31 23.76
CA ALA A 140 -8.12 4.61 22.47
C ALA A 140 -9.35 4.91 21.59
N ASP A 141 -10.54 5.10 22.19
CA ASP A 141 -11.75 5.48 21.45
C ASP A 141 -11.62 6.89 20.86
N ALA A 142 -11.00 7.81 21.59
CA ALA A 142 -10.74 9.16 21.10
C ALA A 142 -9.66 9.18 20.00
N LEU A 143 -8.65 8.34 20.13
CA LEU A 143 -7.63 8.17 19.10
C LEU A 143 -8.25 7.57 17.82
N TRP A 144 -9.11 6.58 17.94
CA TRP A 144 -9.86 6.02 16.83
C TRP A 144 -10.71 7.07 16.12
N TRP A 145 -11.47 7.86 16.90
CA TRP A 145 -12.23 8.98 16.34
C TRP A 145 -11.32 9.96 15.59
N GLY A 146 -10.17 10.30 16.16
CA GLY A 146 -9.20 11.20 15.54
C GLY A 146 -8.68 10.66 14.21
N VAL A 147 -8.30 9.37 14.13
CA VAL A 147 -7.87 8.72 12.90
C VAL A 147 -8.97 8.74 11.85
N VAL A 148 -10.19 8.35 12.22
CA VAL A 148 -11.35 8.31 11.30
C VAL A 148 -11.70 9.71 10.78
N THR A 149 -11.54 10.73 11.61
CA THR A 149 -11.77 12.14 11.24
C THR A 149 -10.70 12.65 10.28
N VAL A 150 -9.43 12.46 10.63
CA VAL A 150 -8.28 12.93 9.84
C VAL A 150 -8.20 12.26 8.47
N THR A 151 -8.53 10.97 8.40
CA THR A 151 -8.59 10.23 7.14
C THR A 151 -9.86 10.53 6.33
N THR A 152 -10.72 11.42 6.81
CA THR A 152 -11.98 11.83 6.18
C THR A 152 -13.00 10.70 5.99
N ILE A 153 -12.85 9.58 6.73
CA ILE A 153 -13.77 8.42 6.64
C ILE A 153 -15.10 8.74 7.30
N GLY A 154 -15.11 9.27 8.54
CA GLY A 154 -16.29 9.75 9.24
C GLY A 154 -17.34 8.68 9.53
N TYR A 155 -16.98 7.54 10.12
CA TYR A 155 -17.95 6.47 10.46
C TYR A 155 -19.09 6.94 11.38
N GLY A 156 -18.85 7.93 12.24
CA GLY A 156 -19.86 8.44 13.17
C GLY A 156 -20.16 7.50 14.35
N ASP A 157 -19.37 6.45 14.54
CA ASP A 157 -19.48 5.48 15.64
C ASP A 157 -19.02 6.05 16.99
N LYS A 158 -18.11 7.01 16.95
CA LYS A 158 -17.59 7.78 18.08
C LYS A 158 -17.56 9.25 17.70
N VAL A 159 -18.29 10.09 18.43
CA VAL A 159 -18.37 11.54 18.17
C VAL A 159 -18.40 12.31 19.48
N PRO A 160 -17.77 13.50 19.56
CA PRO A 160 -17.89 14.38 20.72
C PRO A 160 -19.35 14.80 20.93
N GLN A 161 -19.86 14.66 22.15
CA GLN A 161 -21.22 15.03 22.51
C GLN A 161 -21.28 16.42 23.12
N THR A 162 -20.25 16.80 23.88
CA THR A 162 -20.20 18.09 24.55
C THR A 162 -19.91 19.23 23.58
N TRP A 163 -20.40 20.41 23.88
CA TRP A 163 -20.13 21.59 23.03
C TRP A 163 -18.64 21.97 23.01
N ILE A 164 -17.96 21.79 24.14
CA ILE A 164 -16.51 22.01 24.27
C ILE A 164 -15.74 21.00 23.40
N GLY A 165 -16.09 19.72 23.53
CA GLY A 165 -15.52 18.66 22.71
C GLY A 165 -15.73 18.88 21.21
N LYS A 166 -16.94 19.32 20.81
CA LYS A 166 -17.26 19.68 19.41
C LYS A 166 -16.44 20.87 18.90
N THR A 167 -16.21 21.88 19.74
CA THR A 167 -15.38 23.04 19.36
C THR A 167 -13.92 22.63 19.15
N ILE A 168 -13.34 21.86 20.10
CA ILE A 168 -11.98 21.35 20.00
C ILE A 168 -11.86 20.45 18.75
N ALA A 169 -12.82 19.56 18.54
CA ALA A 169 -12.86 18.68 17.38
C ALA A 169 -12.91 19.46 16.06
N SER A 170 -13.69 20.53 15.98
CA SER A 170 -13.80 21.38 14.79
C SER A 170 -12.48 22.08 14.47
N CYS A 171 -11.86 22.72 15.46
CA CYS A 171 -10.55 23.34 15.29
C CYS A 171 -9.48 22.33 14.86
N PHE A 172 -9.47 21.16 15.50
CA PHE A 172 -8.55 20.08 15.14
C PHE A 172 -8.76 19.59 13.72
N SER A 173 -10.00 19.36 13.32
CA SER A 173 -10.30 18.84 11.99
C SER A 173 -9.77 19.75 10.88
N VAL A 174 -9.96 21.06 11.01
CA VAL A 174 -9.43 22.04 10.03
C VAL A 174 -7.89 21.98 9.97
N PHE A 175 -7.24 21.93 11.12
CA PHE A 175 -5.79 21.96 11.21
C PHE A 175 -5.18 20.61 10.73
N ALA A 176 -5.70 19.49 11.24
CA ALA A 176 -5.17 18.16 10.96
C ALA A 176 -5.37 17.73 9.51
N ILE A 177 -6.52 18.02 8.90
CA ILE A 177 -6.77 17.71 7.49
C ILE A 177 -5.72 18.40 6.61
N SER A 178 -5.35 19.65 6.92
CA SER A 178 -4.32 20.37 6.18
C SER A 178 -2.97 19.64 6.19
N PHE A 179 -2.55 19.11 7.34
CA PHE A 179 -1.29 18.37 7.47
C PHE A 179 -1.34 16.97 6.82
N PHE A 180 -2.47 16.27 6.90
CA PHE A 180 -2.59 14.95 6.26
C PHE A 180 -2.81 15.03 4.75
N ALA A 181 -3.34 16.15 4.24
CA ALA A 181 -3.47 16.38 2.80
C ALA A 181 -2.11 16.69 2.13
N LEU A 182 -1.14 17.27 2.85
CA LEU A 182 0.17 17.62 2.31
C LEU A 182 0.93 16.43 1.71
N PRO A 183 1.09 15.28 2.40
CA PRO A 183 1.73 14.11 1.81
C PRO A 183 1.10 13.64 0.51
N ALA A 184 -0.22 13.64 0.44
CA ALA A 184 -0.95 13.28 -0.79
C ALA A 184 -0.68 14.27 -1.92
N GLY A 185 -0.66 15.57 -1.62
CA GLY A 185 -0.31 16.63 -2.55
C GLY A 185 1.13 16.53 -3.08
N ILE A 186 2.10 16.29 -2.20
CA ILE A 186 3.51 16.10 -2.54
C ILE A 186 3.69 14.88 -3.46
N LEU A 187 3.07 13.74 -3.11
CA LEU A 187 3.12 12.54 -3.93
C LEU A 187 2.44 12.75 -5.28
N GLY A 188 1.28 13.39 -5.32
CA GLY A 188 0.53 13.68 -6.55
C GLY A 188 1.29 14.58 -7.50
N SER A 189 1.80 15.71 -7.03
CA SER A 189 2.59 16.65 -7.83
C SER A 189 3.92 16.05 -8.28
N GLY A 190 4.64 15.36 -7.40
CA GLY A 190 5.89 14.68 -7.72
C GLY A 190 5.71 13.58 -8.78
N PHE A 191 4.62 12.81 -8.68
CA PHE A 191 4.28 11.80 -9.68
C PHE A 191 3.95 12.42 -11.04
N ALA A 192 3.13 13.48 -11.08
CA ALA A 192 2.77 14.19 -12.30
C ALA A 192 4.00 14.77 -13.02
N LEU A 193 4.92 15.39 -12.28
CA LEU A 193 6.19 15.91 -12.83
C LEU A 193 7.06 14.78 -13.43
N LYS A 194 7.17 13.65 -12.74
CA LYS A 194 7.93 12.49 -13.24
C LYS A 194 7.33 11.89 -14.49
N VAL A 195 6.01 11.82 -14.57
CA VAL A 195 5.31 11.35 -15.79
C VAL A 195 5.57 12.30 -16.96
N GLN A 196 5.47 13.60 -16.73
CA GLN A 196 5.77 14.61 -17.76
C GLN A 196 7.22 14.54 -18.24
N GLN A 197 8.18 14.41 -17.33
CA GLN A 197 9.61 14.24 -17.68
C GLN A 197 9.82 13.00 -18.55
N LYS A 198 9.19 11.87 -18.19
CA LYS A 198 9.28 10.63 -18.98
C LYS A 198 8.66 10.77 -20.37
N GLN A 199 7.56 11.52 -20.49
CA GLN A 199 6.94 11.81 -21.78
C GLN A 199 7.84 12.71 -22.63
N ARG A 200 8.38 13.81 -22.09
CA ARG A 200 9.34 14.69 -22.77
C ARG A 200 10.56 13.92 -23.27
N GLN A 201 11.11 13.05 -22.45
CA GLN A 201 12.27 12.23 -22.83
C GLN A 201 11.93 11.26 -23.98
N LYS A 202 10.73 10.68 -23.98
CA LYS A 202 10.25 9.86 -25.10
C LYS A 202 10.12 10.65 -26.41
N HIS A 203 9.56 11.86 -26.33
CA HIS A 203 9.45 12.74 -27.51
C HIS A 203 10.83 13.12 -28.05
N PHE A 204 11.74 13.53 -27.16
CA PHE A 204 13.10 13.87 -27.54
C PHE A 204 13.83 12.70 -28.20
N ASN A 205 13.77 11.51 -27.61
CA ASN A 205 14.39 10.31 -28.17
C ASN A 205 13.79 9.87 -29.52
N ARG A 206 12.56 10.28 -29.84
CA ARG A 206 11.97 10.03 -31.16
C ARG A 206 12.44 11.04 -32.22
N GLN A 207 12.79 12.24 -31.81
CA GLN A 207 13.27 13.28 -32.72
C GLN A 207 14.74 13.08 -33.13
N ILE A 208 15.57 12.48 -32.27
CA ILE A 208 16.98 12.23 -32.55
C ILE A 208 17.20 11.40 -33.83
N PRO A 209 16.55 10.22 -34.03
CA PRO A 209 16.76 9.44 -35.24
C PRO A 209 16.19 10.14 -36.50
N ALA A 210 15.12 10.93 -36.35
CA ALA A 210 14.58 11.70 -37.46
C ALA A 210 15.54 12.83 -37.89
N ALA A 211 16.16 13.52 -36.92
CA ALA A 211 17.18 14.54 -37.22
C ALA A 211 18.47 13.94 -37.81
N ALA A 212 18.90 12.77 -37.30
CA ALA A 212 20.07 12.07 -37.84
C ALA A 212 19.85 11.62 -39.33
N GLY A 213 18.62 11.20 -39.69
CA GLY A 213 18.28 10.84 -41.04
C GLY A 213 18.18 12.04 -42.02
N LEU A 214 18.05 13.27 -41.53
CA LEU A 214 18.10 14.49 -42.33
C LEU A 214 19.52 15.00 -42.62
N ILE A 215 20.50 14.56 -41.80
CA ILE A 215 21.91 14.96 -41.91
C ILE A 215 22.70 13.98 -42.78
N GLN A 216 22.25 12.76 -43.00
CA GLN A 216 22.78 11.77 -43.95
C GLN A 216 22.24 12.00 -45.34
#